data_9cacceff6783f89724f18f7176a0849e
#
_entry.id   9cacceff6783f89724f18f7176a0849e
#
_cell.length_a   1.000
_cell.length_b   1.000
_cell.length_c   1.000
_cell.angle_alpha   90.00
_cell.angle_beta   90.00
_cell.angle_gamma   90.00
#
_symmetry.space_group_name_H-M   'P 1'
#
loop_
_entity.id
_entity.type
_entity.pdbx_description
1 polymer ?
#
loop_
_entity_poly.entity_id
_entity_poly.type
_entity_poly.pdbx_seq_one_letter_code
_entity_poly.pdbx_strand_id
1 'polypeptide(L)'
;MTIIKSEDMSNEEYHARRAVGSSSVKTVASKSLAHWKGQVRKESHAFDLGSAVHAMLLEPEKQLVIRGPETRRGKAWTELKDEADTLGKILLTEADYDLANSMTDACMNNNMANHLLTNPDLLAEASFFATDPDIDIELKTRPDGLLREAGIVLDIKTCQDASPRGFERAVRTFGYDVQAAFYMHVLRLNKVRVDNFIFVCCEKDSPHVTACYELSEMYLRHAHNRMMATLVDIKQAQDNDEYGTNWPDLGTIHLPAWMDSEAAF
;
A
#
# COMPACT_ATOMS: atom_id res chain seq x y z
N MET A 1 1.48 7.58 -23.77
CA MET A 1 1.12 7.15 -22.39
C MET A 1 0.22 5.94 -22.49
N THR A 2 0.61 4.82 -21.95
CA THR A 2 -0.21 3.59 -21.94
C THR A 2 -0.63 3.34 -20.51
N ILE A 3 -1.94 3.40 -20.24
CA ILE A 3 -2.50 2.95 -18.97
C ILE A 3 -2.69 1.44 -19.13
N ILE A 4 -2.08 0.66 -18.23
CA ILE A 4 -2.23 -0.79 -18.22
C ILE A 4 -3.27 -1.11 -17.16
N LYS A 5 -4.46 -1.52 -17.59
CA LYS A 5 -5.55 -1.89 -16.69
C LYS A 5 -5.26 -3.19 -15.96
N SER A 6 -5.98 -3.46 -14.88
CA SER A 6 -5.83 -4.70 -14.10
C SER A 6 -6.10 -5.97 -14.93
N GLU A 7 -6.95 -5.89 -15.95
CA GLU A 7 -7.25 -6.98 -16.90
C GLU A 7 -6.08 -7.28 -17.87
N ASP A 8 -5.22 -6.28 -18.14
CA ASP A 8 -4.11 -6.38 -19.11
C ASP A 8 -2.78 -6.80 -18.47
N MET A 9 -2.69 -6.81 -17.13
CA MET A 9 -1.49 -7.17 -16.39
C MET A 9 -1.84 -7.75 -15.03
N SER A 10 -1.52 -9.02 -14.81
CA SER A 10 -1.71 -9.68 -13.52
C SER A 10 -0.85 -9.06 -12.40
N ASN A 11 -1.21 -9.35 -11.15
CA ASN A 11 -0.43 -8.92 -10.00
C ASN A 11 0.97 -9.54 -9.98
N GLU A 12 1.09 -10.78 -10.44
CA GLU A 12 2.37 -11.48 -10.56
C GLU A 12 3.27 -10.81 -11.60
N GLU A 13 2.76 -10.52 -12.81
CA GLU A 13 3.49 -9.81 -13.85
C GLU A 13 3.94 -8.42 -13.41
N TYR A 14 3.07 -7.67 -12.71
CA TYR A 14 3.41 -6.37 -12.14
C TYR A 14 4.58 -6.49 -11.14
N HIS A 15 4.54 -7.47 -10.25
CA HIS A 15 5.60 -7.68 -9.27
C HIS A 15 6.90 -8.19 -9.90
N ALA A 16 6.84 -8.97 -10.96
CA ALA A 16 8.02 -9.47 -11.68
C ALA A 16 8.83 -8.37 -12.41
N ARG A 17 8.21 -7.21 -12.69
CA ARG A 17 8.92 -6.06 -13.28
C ARG A 17 9.98 -5.52 -12.33
N ARG A 18 11.21 -5.32 -12.82
CA ARG A 18 12.36 -4.88 -12.00
C ARG A 18 12.28 -3.42 -11.52
N ALA A 19 11.36 -2.62 -12.05
CA ALA A 19 11.18 -1.22 -11.67
C ALA A 19 10.93 -1.07 -10.15
N VAL A 20 11.41 0.03 -9.58
CA VAL A 20 11.27 0.34 -8.15
C VAL A 20 9.84 0.74 -7.86
N GLY A 21 9.25 0.14 -6.82
CA GLY A 21 7.90 0.44 -6.33
C GLY A 21 7.93 1.12 -4.95
N SER A 22 6.78 1.61 -4.52
CA SER A 22 6.64 2.33 -3.23
C SER A 22 7.10 1.52 -2.02
N SER A 23 6.92 0.19 -2.01
CA SER A 23 7.36 -0.68 -0.92
C SER A 23 8.89 -0.70 -0.78
N SER A 24 9.63 -0.67 -1.89
CA SER A 24 11.09 -0.55 -1.89
C SER A 24 11.52 0.77 -1.25
N VAL A 25 10.93 1.88 -1.71
CA VAL A 25 11.22 3.23 -1.18
C VAL A 25 10.87 3.31 0.30
N LYS A 26 9.71 2.82 0.73
CA LYS A 26 9.34 2.77 2.16
C LYS A 26 10.34 1.97 3.00
N THR A 27 10.81 0.83 2.50
CA THR A 27 11.78 0.00 3.21
C THR A 27 13.11 0.73 3.38
N VAL A 28 13.63 1.35 2.33
CA VAL A 28 14.90 2.10 2.41
C VAL A 28 14.74 3.32 3.31
N ALA A 29 13.67 4.12 3.13
CA ALA A 29 13.41 5.32 3.90
C ALA A 29 13.20 5.06 5.41
N SER A 30 12.68 3.89 5.80
CA SER A 30 12.41 3.54 7.20
C SER A 30 13.47 2.65 7.84
N LYS A 31 14.28 1.95 7.03
CA LYS A 31 15.28 0.99 7.50
C LYS A 31 16.64 1.22 6.86
N SER A 32 16.91 0.59 5.70
CA SER A 32 18.16 0.77 4.95
C SER A 32 18.14 0.05 3.59
N LEU A 33 19.15 0.30 2.76
CA LEU A 33 19.41 -0.42 1.51
C LEU A 33 19.68 -1.91 1.74
N ALA A 34 20.40 -2.26 2.82
CA ALA A 34 20.66 -3.65 3.20
C ALA A 34 19.35 -4.42 3.49
N HIS A 35 18.41 -3.81 4.18
CA HIS A 35 17.09 -4.41 4.42
C HIS A 35 16.31 -4.60 3.12
N TRP A 36 16.39 -3.65 2.21
CA TRP A 36 15.74 -3.78 0.89
C TRP A 36 16.35 -4.92 0.07
N LYS A 37 17.69 -5.00 -0.04
CA LYS A 37 18.38 -6.08 -0.76
C LYS A 37 18.09 -7.46 -0.18
N GLY A 38 18.03 -7.56 1.15
CA GLY A 38 17.76 -8.81 1.87
C GLY A 38 16.27 -9.16 2.04
N GLN A 39 15.37 -8.37 1.45
CA GLN A 39 13.93 -8.57 1.66
C GLN A 39 13.42 -9.83 0.96
N VAL A 40 12.85 -10.75 1.74
CA VAL A 40 12.12 -11.92 1.24
C VAL A 40 10.63 -11.65 1.43
N ARG A 41 9.85 -11.77 0.34
CA ARG A 41 8.39 -11.62 0.41
C ARG A 41 7.82 -12.75 1.29
N LYS A 42 7.14 -12.38 2.37
CA LYS A 42 6.43 -13.34 3.24
C LYS A 42 4.94 -13.24 2.97
N GLU A 43 4.32 -14.37 2.76
CA GLU A 43 2.87 -14.48 2.79
C GLU A 43 2.39 -14.44 4.25
N SER A 44 1.31 -13.73 4.52
CA SER A 44 0.71 -13.69 5.85
C SER A 44 -0.80 -13.60 5.76
N HIS A 45 -1.49 -14.19 6.75
CA HIS A 45 -2.94 -14.14 6.91
C HIS A 45 -3.51 -12.70 6.90
N ALA A 46 -2.78 -11.74 7.46
CA ALA A 46 -3.18 -10.34 7.44
C ALA A 46 -3.17 -9.72 6.04
N PHE A 47 -2.32 -10.25 5.14
CA PHE A 47 -2.33 -9.86 3.73
C PHE A 47 -3.55 -10.41 3.01
N ASP A 48 -3.94 -11.66 3.26
CA ASP A 48 -5.10 -12.28 2.63
C ASP A 48 -6.38 -11.49 2.92
N LEU A 49 -6.61 -11.11 4.20
CA LEU A 49 -7.78 -10.33 4.59
C LEU A 49 -7.77 -8.93 3.95
N GLY A 50 -6.64 -8.22 3.99
CA GLY A 50 -6.51 -6.91 3.36
C GLY A 50 -6.75 -6.98 1.85
N SER A 51 -6.11 -7.94 1.18
CA SER A 51 -6.29 -8.17 -0.26
C SER A 51 -7.71 -8.53 -0.63
N ALA A 52 -8.41 -9.30 0.23
CA ALA A 52 -9.81 -9.64 0.01
C ALA A 52 -10.72 -8.41 0.09
N VAL A 53 -10.55 -7.55 1.11
CA VAL A 53 -11.30 -6.29 1.23
C VAL A 53 -11.05 -5.39 0.02
N HIS A 54 -9.80 -5.26 -0.45
CA HIS A 54 -9.48 -4.52 -1.67
C HIS A 54 -10.21 -5.09 -2.89
N ALA A 55 -10.14 -6.40 -3.11
CA ALA A 55 -10.80 -7.06 -4.24
C ALA A 55 -12.32 -6.90 -4.21
N MET A 56 -12.95 -7.02 -3.02
CA MET A 56 -14.39 -6.85 -2.84
C MET A 56 -14.85 -5.41 -3.08
N LEU A 57 -14.03 -4.41 -2.74
CA LEU A 57 -14.35 -2.99 -2.91
C LEU A 57 -14.08 -2.46 -4.33
N LEU A 58 -12.99 -2.93 -4.95
CA LEU A 58 -12.48 -2.35 -6.19
C LEU A 58 -12.90 -3.12 -7.44
N GLU A 59 -13.09 -4.43 -7.33
CA GLU A 59 -13.37 -5.33 -8.46
C GLU A 59 -14.45 -6.38 -8.09
N PRO A 60 -15.60 -5.95 -7.51
CA PRO A 60 -16.63 -6.86 -7.01
C PRO A 60 -17.18 -7.80 -8.10
N GLU A 61 -17.21 -7.34 -9.34
CA GLU A 61 -17.67 -8.11 -10.49
C GLU A 61 -16.78 -9.31 -10.83
N LYS A 62 -15.50 -9.27 -10.46
CA LYS A 62 -14.55 -10.36 -10.73
C LYS A 62 -14.68 -11.53 -9.77
N GLN A 63 -15.36 -11.36 -8.64
CA GLN A 63 -15.54 -12.40 -7.62
C GLN A 63 -14.22 -13.09 -7.24
N LEU A 64 -13.22 -12.28 -6.93
CA LEU A 64 -11.84 -12.74 -6.66
C LEU A 64 -11.68 -13.46 -5.33
N VAL A 65 -12.68 -13.44 -4.45
CA VAL A 65 -12.60 -14.00 -3.09
C VAL A 65 -13.52 -15.21 -2.96
N ILE A 66 -12.97 -16.32 -2.49
CA ILE A 66 -13.68 -17.58 -2.29
C ILE A 66 -13.90 -17.78 -0.79
N ARG A 67 -15.16 -18.06 -0.41
CA ARG A 67 -15.52 -18.49 0.96
C ARG A 67 -15.12 -19.95 1.14
N GLY A 68 -14.15 -20.22 1.98
CA GLY A 68 -13.66 -21.57 2.29
C GLY A 68 -14.32 -22.17 3.52
N PRO A 69 -13.81 -23.33 3.97
CA PRO A 69 -14.28 -23.99 5.17
C PRO A 69 -13.86 -23.21 6.45
N GLU A 70 -14.43 -23.63 7.58
CA GLU A 70 -14.17 -23.02 8.90
C GLU A 70 -12.69 -22.95 9.27
N THR A 71 -11.90 -23.92 8.84
CA THR A 71 -10.47 -24.01 9.20
C THR A 71 -9.58 -24.14 7.96
N ARG A 72 -8.34 -23.64 8.08
CA ARG A 72 -7.28 -23.75 7.04
C ARG A 72 -6.63 -25.14 7.01
N ARG A 73 -7.33 -26.20 7.46
CA ARG A 73 -6.81 -27.56 7.59
C ARG A 73 -7.74 -28.57 6.93
N GLY A 74 -7.14 -29.71 6.52
CA GLY A 74 -7.88 -30.82 5.95
C GLY A 74 -8.07 -30.78 4.45
N LYS A 75 -8.63 -31.87 3.91
CA LYS A 75 -8.75 -32.10 2.46
C LYS A 75 -9.56 -31.01 1.76
N ALA A 76 -10.68 -30.61 2.36
CA ALA A 76 -11.54 -29.58 1.78
C ALA A 76 -10.84 -28.21 1.59
N TRP A 77 -10.00 -27.81 2.57
CA TRP A 77 -9.18 -26.60 2.42
C TRP A 77 -8.15 -26.75 1.32
N THR A 78 -7.42 -27.88 1.28
CA THR A 78 -6.35 -28.09 0.30
C THR A 78 -6.89 -28.09 -1.13
N GLU A 79 -8.00 -28.77 -1.38
CA GLU A 79 -8.62 -28.82 -2.72
C GLU A 79 -9.07 -27.43 -3.19
N LEU A 80 -9.75 -26.66 -2.31
CA LEU A 80 -10.17 -25.29 -2.63
C LEU A 80 -8.97 -24.33 -2.80
N LYS A 81 -7.88 -24.57 -2.04
CA LYS A 81 -6.67 -23.74 -2.17
C LYS A 81 -6.00 -23.96 -3.53
N ASP A 82 -5.88 -25.21 -3.96
CA ASP A 82 -5.32 -25.55 -5.28
C ASP A 82 -6.17 -24.93 -6.42
N GLU A 83 -7.49 -24.97 -6.26
CA GLU A 83 -8.41 -24.32 -7.21
C GLU A 83 -8.25 -22.79 -7.19
N ALA A 84 -8.24 -22.18 -6.00
CA ALA A 84 -8.06 -20.74 -5.84
C ALA A 84 -6.75 -20.25 -6.46
N ASP A 85 -5.66 -20.98 -6.21
CA ASP A 85 -4.34 -20.65 -6.76
C ASP A 85 -4.32 -20.76 -8.29
N THR A 86 -4.97 -21.78 -8.85
CA THR A 86 -5.11 -21.95 -10.30
C THR A 86 -5.90 -20.80 -10.95
N LEU A 87 -6.91 -20.30 -10.26
CA LEU A 87 -7.78 -19.21 -10.73
C LEU A 87 -7.26 -17.80 -10.35
N GLY A 88 -6.15 -17.71 -9.63
CA GLY A 88 -5.63 -16.43 -9.12
C GLY A 88 -6.58 -15.76 -8.10
N LYS A 89 -7.34 -16.56 -7.35
CA LYS A 89 -8.32 -16.08 -6.37
C LYS A 89 -7.79 -16.18 -4.94
N ILE A 90 -8.41 -15.41 -4.05
CA ILE A 90 -8.09 -15.37 -2.62
C ILE A 90 -9.04 -16.32 -1.90
N LEU A 91 -8.50 -17.35 -1.24
CA LEU A 91 -9.28 -18.25 -0.40
C LEU A 91 -9.23 -17.79 1.06
N LEU A 92 -10.37 -17.50 1.64
CA LEU A 92 -10.52 -17.16 3.06
C LEU A 92 -11.24 -18.28 3.82
N THR A 93 -11.00 -18.37 5.13
CA THR A 93 -11.90 -19.16 5.99
C THR A 93 -13.28 -18.53 6.00
N GLU A 94 -14.29 -19.30 6.45
CA GLU A 94 -15.64 -18.78 6.59
C GLU A 94 -15.68 -17.51 7.45
N ALA A 95 -15.02 -17.53 8.61
CA ALA A 95 -14.96 -16.38 9.51
C ALA A 95 -14.22 -15.16 8.90
N ASP A 96 -13.10 -15.39 8.20
CA ASP A 96 -12.36 -14.30 7.53
C ASP A 96 -13.16 -13.71 6.36
N TYR A 97 -13.92 -14.54 5.64
CA TYR A 97 -14.79 -14.08 4.56
C TYR A 97 -15.92 -13.19 5.08
N ASP A 98 -16.58 -13.63 6.18
CA ASP A 98 -17.64 -12.85 6.83
C ASP A 98 -17.10 -11.54 7.42
N LEU A 99 -15.88 -11.56 7.96
CA LEU A 99 -15.18 -10.36 8.39
C LEU A 99 -14.87 -9.41 7.21
N ALA A 100 -14.35 -9.92 6.11
CA ALA A 100 -14.07 -9.11 4.91
C ALA A 100 -15.36 -8.46 4.36
N ASN A 101 -16.48 -9.19 4.32
CA ASN A 101 -17.78 -8.64 3.93
C ASN A 101 -18.23 -7.52 4.88
N SER A 102 -18.13 -7.74 6.20
CA SER A 102 -18.52 -6.73 7.20
C SER A 102 -17.71 -5.44 7.06
N MET A 103 -16.40 -5.56 6.79
CA MET A 103 -15.53 -4.42 6.51
C MET A 103 -15.89 -3.73 5.21
N THR A 104 -16.19 -4.49 4.15
CA THR A 104 -16.64 -3.95 2.86
C THR A 104 -17.95 -3.18 3.02
N ASP A 105 -18.94 -3.74 3.73
CA ASP A 105 -20.20 -3.09 4.01
C ASP A 105 -20.01 -1.78 4.81
N ALA A 106 -19.10 -1.78 5.78
CA ALA A 106 -18.77 -0.60 6.56
C ALA A 106 -18.14 0.52 5.69
N CYS A 107 -17.26 0.16 4.76
CA CYS A 107 -16.74 1.11 3.77
C CYS A 107 -17.86 1.66 2.89
N MET A 108 -18.74 0.82 2.39
CA MET A 108 -19.86 1.21 1.52
C MET A 108 -20.94 2.02 2.27
N ASN A 109 -21.04 1.90 3.58
CA ASN A 109 -21.90 2.73 4.43
C ASN A 109 -21.29 4.11 4.77
N ASN A 110 -20.00 4.33 4.52
CA ASN A 110 -19.37 5.65 4.65
C ASN A 110 -19.63 6.47 3.38
N ASN A 111 -20.28 7.62 3.51
CA ASN A 111 -20.71 8.44 2.35
C ASN A 111 -19.57 8.81 1.40
N MET A 112 -18.40 9.20 1.94
CA MET A 112 -17.25 9.59 1.11
C MET A 112 -16.65 8.37 0.43
N ALA A 113 -16.39 7.29 1.15
CA ALA A 113 -15.84 6.06 0.59
C ALA A 113 -16.77 5.50 -0.50
N ASN A 114 -18.07 5.43 -0.23
CA ASN A 114 -19.07 4.97 -1.21
C ASN A 114 -19.04 5.82 -2.49
N HIS A 115 -19.10 7.15 -2.35
CA HIS A 115 -19.06 8.06 -3.50
C HIS A 115 -17.82 7.85 -4.38
N LEU A 116 -16.66 7.63 -3.76
CA LEU A 116 -15.41 7.41 -4.48
C LEU A 116 -15.34 6.02 -5.13
N LEU A 117 -15.72 4.98 -4.38
CA LEU A 117 -15.59 3.57 -4.80
C LEU A 117 -16.65 3.16 -5.84
N THR A 118 -17.82 3.80 -5.84
CA THR A 118 -18.88 3.52 -6.82
C THR A 118 -18.85 4.45 -8.04
N ASN A 119 -17.85 5.32 -8.13
CA ASN A 119 -17.72 6.21 -9.27
C ASN A 119 -17.48 5.40 -10.56
N PRO A 120 -18.30 5.58 -11.62
CA PRO A 120 -18.16 4.80 -12.85
C PRO A 120 -16.83 5.01 -13.60
N ASP A 121 -16.11 6.12 -13.30
CA ASP A 121 -14.81 6.44 -13.90
C ASP A 121 -13.64 5.91 -13.07
N LEU A 122 -13.91 5.14 -12.01
CA LEU A 122 -12.87 4.56 -11.18
C LEU A 122 -12.06 3.52 -11.96
N LEU A 123 -10.78 3.79 -12.12
CA LEU A 123 -9.80 2.84 -12.64
C LEU A 123 -9.18 2.09 -11.45
N ALA A 124 -9.65 0.87 -11.21
CA ALA A 124 -9.12 0.00 -10.16
C ALA A 124 -7.82 -0.68 -10.61
N GLU A 125 -6.84 -0.77 -9.71
CA GLU A 125 -5.61 -1.55 -9.87
C GLU A 125 -4.85 -1.28 -11.20
N ALA A 126 -4.94 -0.05 -11.74
CA ALA A 126 -4.26 0.31 -12.97
C ALA A 126 -2.76 0.50 -12.74
N SER A 127 -1.93 -0.08 -13.62
CA SER A 127 -0.48 -0.06 -13.51
C SER A 127 0.13 1.05 -14.34
N PHE A 128 1.13 1.73 -13.76
CA PHE A 128 1.89 2.79 -14.39
C PHE A 128 3.39 2.54 -14.22
N PHE A 129 4.12 2.79 -15.29
CA PHE A 129 5.58 2.69 -15.34
C PHE A 129 6.14 3.98 -15.87
N ALA A 130 7.25 4.44 -15.32
CA ALA A 130 7.97 5.62 -15.82
C ALA A 130 9.46 5.49 -15.50
N THR A 131 10.30 6.11 -16.33
CA THR A 131 11.68 6.41 -15.96
C THR A 131 11.73 7.83 -15.42
N ASP A 132 12.27 8.02 -14.22
CA ASP A 132 12.52 9.36 -13.70
C ASP A 132 13.70 9.96 -14.47
N PRO A 133 13.52 11.09 -15.17
CA PRO A 133 14.56 11.64 -16.05
C PRO A 133 15.73 12.27 -15.30
N ASP A 134 15.53 12.69 -14.04
CA ASP A 134 16.54 13.38 -13.24
C ASP A 134 17.47 12.38 -12.52
N ILE A 135 16.95 11.18 -12.20
CA ILE A 135 17.68 10.14 -11.47
C ILE A 135 18.08 8.97 -12.37
N ASP A 136 17.44 8.82 -13.53
CA ASP A 136 17.58 7.69 -14.46
C ASP A 136 17.24 6.36 -13.79
N ILE A 137 16.06 6.28 -13.15
CA ILE A 137 15.57 5.11 -12.44
C ILE A 137 14.18 4.70 -12.94
N GLU A 138 13.98 3.40 -13.16
CA GLU A 138 12.68 2.86 -13.55
C GLU A 138 11.78 2.70 -12.32
N LEU A 139 10.59 3.30 -12.40
CA LEU A 139 9.58 3.32 -11.35
C LEU A 139 8.30 2.61 -11.78
N LYS A 140 7.60 2.02 -10.82
CA LYS A 140 6.28 1.44 -11.03
C LYS A 140 5.33 1.75 -9.89
N THR A 141 4.06 2.01 -10.24
CA THR A 141 2.98 2.15 -9.26
C THR A 141 1.70 1.49 -9.75
N ARG A 142 0.92 1.01 -8.80
CA ARG A 142 -0.43 0.48 -9.00
C ARG A 142 -1.28 0.99 -7.85
N PRO A 143 -1.92 2.16 -7.99
CA PRO A 143 -2.85 2.65 -7.00
C PRO A 143 -4.08 1.74 -6.93
N ASP A 144 -4.67 1.62 -5.75
CA ASP A 144 -5.90 0.86 -5.55
C ASP A 144 -7.03 1.42 -6.46
N GLY A 145 -7.13 2.75 -6.53
CA GLY A 145 -8.06 3.42 -7.43
C GLY A 145 -7.53 4.75 -7.96
N LEU A 146 -7.95 5.10 -9.17
CA LEU A 146 -7.66 6.37 -9.81
C LEU A 146 -8.91 6.94 -10.47
N LEU A 147 -9.39 8.10 -10.01
CA LEU A 147 -10.40 8.92 -10.66
C LEU A 147 -9.68 9.99 -11.49
N ARG A 148 -9.38 9.63 -12.72
CA ARG A 148 -8.46 10.41 -13.58
C ARG A 148 -8.94 11.83 -13.84
N GLU A 149 -10.22 11.99 -14.19
CA GLU A 149 -10.79 13.32 -14.52
C GLU A 149 -10.89 14.21 -13.27
N ALA A 150 -11.16 13.60 -12.11
CA ALA A 150 -11.19 14.29 -10.83
C ALA A 150 -9.78 14.57 -10.25
N GLY A 151 -8.73 13.93 -10.79
CA GLY A 151 -7.38 14.03 -10.27
C GLY A 151 -7.21 13.41 -8.88
N ILE A 152 -7.98 12.36 -8.56
CA ILE A 152 -7.99 11.72 -7.24
C ILE A 152 -7.39 10.32 -7.32
N VAL A 153 -6.42 10.06 -6.46
CA VAL A 153 -5.88 8.71 -6.20
C VAL A 153 -6.48 8.18 -4.91
N LEU A 154 -6.92 6.92 -4.94
CA LEU A 154 -7.44 6.21 -3.78
C LEU A 154 -6.46 5.13 -3.33
N ASP A 155 -6.39 4.94 -2.02
CA ASP A 155 -5.62 3.87 -1.39
C ASP A 155 -6.38 3.36 -0.15
N ILE A 156 -6.75 2.09 -0.16
CA ILE A 156 -7.55 1.45 0.88
C ILE A 156 -6.61 0.91 1.96
N LYS A 157 -6.93 1.16 3.21
CA LYS A 157 -6.16 0.69 4.36
C LYS A 157 -7.05 -0.03 5.38
N THR A 158 -6.80 -1.31 5.57
CA THR A 158 -7.33 -2.00 6.76
C THR A 158 -6.42 -1.70 7.95
N CYS A 159 -6.98 -1.18 9.04
CA CYS A 159 -6.22 -0.69 10.19
C CYS A 159 -6.80 -1.21 11.52
N GLN A 160 -6.12 -0.92 12.62
CA GLN A 160 -6.62 -1.20 13.98
C GLN A 160 -7.31 0.00 14.59
N ASP A 161 -6.96 1.20 14.17
CA ASP A 161 -7.47 2.46 14.70
C ASP A 161 -7.60 3.47 13.54
N ALA A 162 -8.82 3.72 13.10
CA ALA A 162 -9.14 4.68 12.05
C ALA A 162 -9.38 6.09 12.59
N SER A 163 -9.20 6.35 13.90
CA SER A 163 -9.27 7.71 14.43
C SER A 163 -8.18 8.61 13.81
N PRO A 164 -8.35 9.94 13.79
CA PRO A 164 -7.34 10.85 13.26
C PRO A 164 -5.95 10.66 13.87
N ARG A 165 -5.85 10.39 15.18
CA ARG A 165 -4.58 10.12 15.87
C ARG A 165 -4.01 8.75 15.56
N GLY A 166 -4.88 7.73 15.45
CA GLY A 166 -4.50 6.36 15.08
C GLY A 166 -3.95 6.33 13.67
N PHE A 167 -4.66 6.96 12.73
CA PHE A 167 -4.22 6.99 11.34
C PHE A 167 -2.96 7.85 11.14
N GLU A 168 -2.83 9.01 11.82
CA GLU A 168 -1.59 9.81 11.80
C GLU A 168 -0.37 8.98 12.26
N ARG A 169 -0.53 8.18 13.32
CA ARG A 169 0.51 7.24 13.77
C ARG A 169 0.82 6.20 12.70
N ALA A 170 -0.21 5.62 12.08
CA ALA A 170 -0.07 4.62 11.01
C ALA A 170 0.66 5.21 9.79
N VAL A 171 0.34 6.44 9.37
CA VAL A 171 1.03 7.16 8.28
C VAL A 171 2.55 7.17 8.52
N ARG A 172 2.98 7.55 9.72
CA ARG A 172 4.41 7.61 10.08
C ARG A 172 5.05 6.22 10.22
N THR A 173 4.33 5.29 10.84
CA THR A 173 4.86 3.94 11.12
C THR A 173 5.03 3.12 9.84
N PHE A 174 4.09 3.22 8.91
CA PHE A 174 4.07 2.41 7.70
C PHE A 174 4.52 3.16 6.44
N GLY A 175 4.89 4.44 6.57
CA GLY A 175 5.36 5.27 5.47
C GLY A 175 4.29 5.52 4.41
N TYR A 176 3.03 5.72 4.81
CA TYR A 176 1.95 5.99 3.87
C TYR A 176 2.09 7.36 3.19
N ASP A 177 2.74 8.31 3.86
CA ASP A 177 3.17 9.57 3.30
C ASP A 177 4.13 9.41 2.11
N VAL A 178 5.15 8.56 2.28
CA VAL A 178 6.10 8.23 1.21
C VAL A 178 5.40 7.47 0.07
N GLN A 179 4.45 6.59 0.38
CA GLN A 179 3.64 5.90 -0.62
C GLN A 179 2.82 6.88 -1.45
N ALA A 180 2.10 7.80 -0.80
CA ALA A 180 1.29 8.81 -1.47
C ALA A 180 2.16 9.70 -2.39
N ALA A 181 3.26 10.23 -1.86
CA ALA A 181 4.20 11.05 -2.63
C ALA A 181 4.77 10.30 -3.84
N PHE A 182 5.12 9.03 -3.67
CA PHE A 182 5.65 8.18 -4.73
C PHE A 182 4.61 7.91 -5.83
N TYR A 183 3.37 7.57 -5.46
CA TYR A 183 2.31 7.33 -6.44
C TYR A 183 2.01 8.59 -7.24
N MET A 184 1.84 9.73 -6.56
CA MET A 184 1.63 11.02 -7.21
C MET A 184 2.79 11.37 -8.16
N HIS A 185 4.04 11.09 -7.77
CA HIS A 185 5.22 11.34 -8.59
C HIS A 185 5.20 10.50 -9.88
N VAL A 186 5.04 9.18 -9.78
CA VAL A 186 5.00 8.27 -10.94
C VAL A 186 3.84 8.61 -11.87
N LEU A 187 2.67 8.94 -11.34
CA LEU A 187 1.51 9.37 -12.12
C LEU A 187 1.79 10.67 -12.88
N ARG A 188 2.43 11.66 -12.23
CA ARG A 188 2.82 12.93 -12.90
C ARG A 188 3.85 12.71 -13.98
N LEU A 189 4.83 11.82 -13.81
CA LEU A 189 5.75 11.41 -14.88
C LEU A 189 4.99 10.82 -16.09
N ASN A 190 3.89 10.13 -15.84
CA ASN A 190 2.96 9.65 -16.86
C ASN A 190 1.98 10.72 -17.37
N LYS A 191 2.16 12.00 -17.00
CA LYS A 191 1.28 13.11 -17.38
C LYS A 191 -0.17 12.91 -16.93
N VAL A 192 -0.39 12.17 -15.85
CA VAL A 192 -1.66 12.06 -15.16
C VAL A 192 -1.75 13.20 -14.15
N ARG A 193 -2.83 13.98 -14.25
CA ARG A 193 -3.14 15.00 -13.24
C ARG A 193 -3.48 14.30 -11.92
N VAL A 194 -2.84 14.73 -10.84
CA VAL A 194 -3.14 14.26 -9.49
C VAL A 194 -3.15 15.47 -8.57
N ASP A 195 -4.31 15.78 -8.05
CA ASP A 195 -4.55 16.87 -7.13
C ASP A 195 -4.64 16.36 -5.68
N ASN A 196 -5.36 15.24 -5.47
CA ASN A 196 -5.65 14.70 -4.15
C ASN A 196 -5.24 13.22 -4.05
N PHE A 197 -4.77 12.83 -2.87
CA PHE A 197 -4.55 11.44 -2.50
C PHE A 197 -5.38 11.11 -1.26
N ILE A 198 -6.37 10.23 -1.43
CA ILE A 198 -7.33 9.91 -0.38
C ILE A 198 -7.10 8.47 0.12
N PHE A 199 -6.88 8.35 1.41
CA PHE A 199 -6.88 7.08 2.11
C PHE A 199 -8.29 6.74 2.58
N VAL A 200 -8.78 5.55 2.23
CA VAL A 200 -10.00 4.97 2.79
C VAL A 200 -9.59 3.97 3.85
N CYS A 201 -9.79 4.31 5.11
CA CYS A 201 -9.34 3.53 6.27
C CYS A 201 -10.51 2.80 6.89
N CYS A 202 -10.41 1.47 7.05
CA CYS A 202 -11.42 0.65 7.68
C CYS A 202 -10.81 -0.16 8.84
N GLU A 203 -11.42 -0.09 10.01
CA GLU A 203 -11.00 -0.86 11.17
C GLU A 203 -11.33 -2.35 11.01
N LYS A 204 -10.39 -3.21 11.45
CA LYS A 204 -10.58 -4.67 11.45
C LYS A 204 -11.56 -5.13 12.52
N ASP A 205 -11.58 -4.42 13.65
CA ASP A 205 -12.46 -4.77 14.78
C ASP A 205 -13.83 -4.11 14.59
N SER A 206 -14.88 -4.82 15.04
CA SER A 206 -16.25 -4.29 15.05
C SER A 206 -16.32 -3.00 15.90
N PRO A 207 -17.02 -1.95 15.44
CA PRO A 207 -17.99 -1.91 14.33
C PRO A 207 -17.41 -1.55 12.96
N HIS A 208 -16.13 -1.76 12.70
CA HIS A 208 -15.43 -1.49 11.43
C HIS A 208 -15.51 -0.03 11.02
N VAL A 209 -15.23 0.88 11.96
CA VAL A 209 -15.28 2.32 11.70
C VAL A 209 -14.47 2.65 10.46
N THR A 210 -15.12 3.35 9.53
CA THR A 210 -14.49 3.77 8.26
C THR A 210 -14.35 5.27 8.22
N ALA A 211 -13.16 5.76 7.87
CA ALA A 211 -12.84 7.17 7.72
C ALA A 211 -12.00 7.41 6.46
N CYS A 212 -12.15 8.58 5.86
CA CYS A 212 -11.37 9.00 4.70
C CYS A 212 -10.43 10.15 5.10
N TYR A 213 -9.19 10.10 4.66
CA TYR A 213 -8.16 11.09 5.00
C TYR A 213 -7.35 11.53 3.80
N GLU A 214 -6.99 12.80 3.79
CA GLU A 214 -5.98 13.39 2.93
C GLU A 214 -4.78 13.83 3.77
N LEU A 215 -3.60 13.83 3.16
CA LEU A 215 -2.42 14.46 3.75
C LEU A 215 -2.36 15.93 3.33
N SER A 216 -2.00 16.82 4.25
CA SER A 216 -1.79 18.22 3.92
C SER A 216 -0.68 18.41 2.88
N GLU A 217 -0.75 19.49 2.11
CA GLU A 217 0.28 19.83 1.11
C GLU A 217 1.69 19.88 1.74
N MET A 218 1.80 20.41 2.95
CA MET A 218 3.07 20.46 3.67
C MET A 218 3.59 19.06 3.99
N TYR A 219 2.70 18.15 4.38
CA TYR A 219 3.06 16.75 4.65
C TYR A 219 3.53 16.04 3.39
N LEU A 220 2.77 16.19 2.29
CA LEU A 220 3.12 15.61 0.98
C LEU A 220 4.44 16.15 0.43
N ARG A 221 4.72 17.45 0.60
CA ARG A 221 5.99 18.06 0.20
C ARG A 221 7.18 17.51 0.99
N HIS A 222 7.02 17.36 2.31
CA HIS A 222 8.04 16.73 3.14
C HIS A 222 8.30 15.26 2.72
N ALA A 223 7.24 14.51 2.52
CA ALA A 223 7.31 13.12 2.05
C ALA A 223 7.95 13.00 0.66
N HIS A 224 7.63 13.92 -0.25
CA HIS A 224 8.23 13.96 -1.58
C HIS A 224 9.75 14.16 -1.52
N ASN A 225 10.23 15.13 -0.73
CA ASN A 225 11.67 15.36 -0.59
C ASN A 225 12.40 14.12 -0.02
N ARG A 226 11.80 13.47 0.98
CA ARG A 226 12.33 12.24 1.57
C ARG A 226 12.32 11.08 0.55
N MET A 227 11.27 10.94 -0.21
CA MET A 227 11.13 9.96 -1.28
C MET A 227 12.19 10.16 -2.37
N MET A 228 12.38 11.39 -2.86
CA MET A 228 13.38 11.70 -3.89
C MET A 228 14.81 11.40 -3.41
N ALA A 229 15.16 11.82 -2.19
CA ALA A 229 16.46 11.47 -1.59
C ALA A 229 16.66 9.95 -1.54
N THR A 230 15.63 9.21 -1.12
CA THR A 230 15.66 7.73 -1.07
C THR A 230 15.83 7.10 -2.46
N LEU A 231 15.22 7.66 -3.50
CA LEU A 231 15.39 7.18 -4.87
C LEU A 231 16.82 7.38 -5.38
N VAL A 232 17.46 8.49 -5.02
CA VAL A 232 18.89 8.73 -5.31
C VAL A 232 19.76 7.67 -4.62
N ASP A 233 19.52 7.39 -3.35
CA ASP A 233 20.25 6.35 -2.62
C ASP A 233 20.07 4.96 -3.26
N ILE A 234 18.85 4.62 -3.67
CA ILE A 234 18.54 3.37 -4.37
C ILE A 234 19.30 3.29 -5.70
N LYS A 235 19.29 4.36 -6.50
CA LYS A 235 20.00 4.39 -7.78
C LYS A 235 21.51 4.22 -7.59
N GLN A 236 22.11 4.94 -6.66
CA GLN A 236 23.52 4.79 -6.34
C GLN A 236 23.89 3.38 -5.89
N ALA A 237 23.04 2.77 -5.05
CA ALA A 237 23.23 1.40 -4.63
C ALA A 237 23.14 0.39 -5.77
N GLN A 238 22.23 0.62 -6.73
CA GLN A 238 22.11 -0.20 -7.93
C GLN A 238 23.31 -0.07 -8.86
N ASP A 239 23.82 1.16 -9.06
CA ASP A 239 24.94 1.44 -9.95
C ASP A 239 26.27 0.88 -9.42
N ASN A 240 26.45 0.93 -8.09
CA ASN A 240 27.70 0.50 -7.44
C ASN A 240 27.63 -0.96 -6.95
N ASP A 241 26.43 -1.59 -6.94
CA ASP A 241 26.12 -2.87 -6.27
C ASP A 241 26.47 -2.85 -4.77
N GLU A 242 26.28 -1.69 -4.10
CA GLU A 242 26.59 -1.47 -2.70
C GLU A 242 25.32 -1.22 -1.88
N TYR A 243 25.01 -2.11 -0.92
CA TYR A 243 23.78 -2.07 -0.12
C TYR A 243 24.09 -2.05 1.37
N GLY A 244 24.47 -0.87 1.87
CA GLY A 244 24.79 -0.66 3.28
C GLY A 244 23.59 -0.30 4.17
N THR A 245 23.86 -0.12 5.46
CA THR A 245 22.91 0.38 6.45
C THR A 245 23.04 1.87 6.71
N ASN A 246 24.19 2.45 6.42
CA ASN A 246 24.61 3.81 6.86
C ASN A 246 24.61 3.96 8.40
N TRP A 247 24.64 2.84 9.13
CA TRP A 247 24.73 2.85 10.58
C TRP A 247 26.21 2.79 11.01
N PRO A 248 26.58 3.41 12.13
CA PRO A 248 27.93 3.32 12.64
C PRO A 248 28.25 1.90 13.14
N ASP A 249 29.50 1.47 13.03
CA ASP A 249 29.95 0.18 13.58
C ASP A 249 29.75 0.10 15.10
N LEU A 250 29.88 1.24 15.76
CA LEU A 250 29.57 1.43 17.18
C LEU A 250 28.80 2.73 17.37
N GLY A 251 27.61 2.63 17.92
CA GLY A 251 26.75 3.79 18.25
C GLY A 251 26.44 3.85 19.74
N THR A 252 26.25 5.05 20.26
CA THR A 252 25.80 5.25 21.64
C THR A 252 24.28 5.45 21.65
N ILE A 253 23.55 4.67 22.45
CA ILE A 253 22.12 4.86 22.68
C ILE A 253 21.96 5.78 23.90
N HIS A 254 21.34 6.92 23.66
CA HIS A 254 21.05 7.90 24.71
C HIS A 254 19.65 7.70 25.29
N LEU A 255 19.49 8.06 26.57
CA LEU A 255 18.19 8.07 27.21
C LEU A 255 17.26 9.04 26.47
N PRO A 256 16.03 8.63 26.11
CA PRO A 256 15.06 9.55 25.52
C PRO A 256 14.78 10.74 26.45
N ALA A 257 14.64 11.94 25.87
CA ALA A 257 14.45 13.17 26.65
C ALA A 257 13.22 13.13 27.60
N TRP A 258 12.17 12.37 27.24
CA TRP A 258 10.99 12.22 28.10
C TRP A 258 11.20 11.29 29.30
N MET A 259 12.28 10.51 29.31
CA MET A 259 12.69 9.67 30.44
C MET A 259 13.75 10.37 31.33
N ASP A 260 14.29 11.47 30.87
CA ASP A 260 15.29 12.25 31.63
C ASP A 260 14.54 13.14 32.63
N SER A 261 14.35 12.60 33.84
CA SER A 261 13.70 13.32 34.94
C SER A 261 14.50 14.49 35.51
N GLU A 262 15.78 14.61 35.15
CA GLU A 262 16.64 15.72 35.59
C GLU A 262 16.53 16.94 34.65
N ALA A 263 16.06 16.75 33.41
CA ALA A 263 15.81 17.84 32.47
C ALA A 263 14.49 18.60 32.73
N ALA A 264 13.70 18.20 33.73
CA ALA A 264 12.38 18.75 34.04
C ALA A 264 12.38 19.73 35.25
N PHE A 265 13.57 20.22 35.71
CA PHE A 265 13.71 21.22 36.77
C PHE A 265 14.56 22.42 36.33
#